data_a516b3519711237cb7fc9df922283896
#
_entry.id   a516b3519711237cb7fc9df922283896
#
_cell.length_a   1.000
_cell.length_b   1.000
_cell.length_c   1.000
_cell.angle_alpha   90.00
_cell.angle_beta   90.00
_cell.angle_gamma   90.00
#
_symmetry.space_group_name_H-M   'P 1'
#
loop_
_entity.id
_entity.type
_entity.pdbx_description
1 polymer ?
#
loop_
_entity_poly.entity_id
_entity_poly.type
_entity_poly.pdbx_seq_one_letter_code
_entity_poly.pdbx_strand_id
1 'polypeptide(L)'
;MYKVLIVDDEPIICEGLRKSVKWEKHNCEVAGTASNGLEGLEQMKVLHPDILITDISMNNMDGLAMVAAIRSEYPDIEVCLLTGYRNFEYAQRASLG
;
A
#
# COMPACT_ATOMS: atom_id res chain seq x y z
N MET A 1 -11.78 -13.56 3.59
CA MET A 1 -10.37 -13.11 3.48
C MET A 1 -10.27 -11.60 3.48
N TYR A 2 -9.25 -11.09 4.12
CA TYR A 2 -8.96 -9.66 4.08
C TYR A 2 -8.43 -9.28 2.70
N LYS A 3 -8.93 -8.20 2.15
CA LYS A 3 -8.51 -7.71 0.83
C LYS A 3 -7.32 -6.77 0.99
N VAL A 4 -6.29 -6.99 0.18
CA VAL A 4 -5.05 -6.21 0.21
C VAL A 4 -4.92 -5.43 -1.09
N LEU A 5 -4.63 -4.14 -0.97
CA LEU A 5 -4.27 -3.29 -2.11
C LEU A 5 -2.78 -2.97 -1.98
N ILE A 6 -2.03 -3.23 -3.04
CA ILE A 6 -0.60 -2.92 -3.10
C ILE A 6 -0.38 -1.73 -4.03
N VAL A 7 0.27 -0.69 -3.54
CA VAL A 7 0.55 0.52 -4.32
C VAL A 7 2.06 0.74 -4.38
N ASP A 8 2.62 0.70 -5.57
CA ASP A 8 4.04 0.94 -5.82
C ASP A 8 4.22 1.33 -7.26
N ASP A 9 5.04 2.35 -7.55
CA ASP A 9 5.29 2.79 -8.92
C ASP A 9 6.20 1.84 -9.70
N GLU A 10 6.76 0.84 -9.06
CA GLU A 10 7.54 -0.20 -9.72
C GLU A 10 6.70 -1.47 -9.84
N PRO A 11 6.23 -1.83 -11.04
CA PRO A 11 5.41 -3.02 -11.23
C PRO A 11 6.06 -4.31 -10.76
N ILE A 12 7.39 -4.38 -10.83
CA ILE A 12 8.13 -5.56 -10.43
C ILE A 12 8.01 -5.81 -8.92
N ILE A 13 7.89 -4.74 -8.13
CA ILE A 13 7.70 -4.85 -6.69
C ILE A 13 6.30 -5.38 -6.39
N CYS A 14 5.30 -4.84 -7.06
CA CYS A 14 3.91 -5.32 -6.89
C CYS A 14 3.80 -6.80 -7.21
N GLU A 15 4.37 -7.23 -8.35
CA GLU A 15 4.35 -8.62 -8.75
C GLU A 15 5.15 -9.50 -7.81
N GLY A 16 6.31 -9.02 -7.36
CA GLY A 16 7.14 -9.73 -6.41
C GLY A 16 6.41 -10.01 -5.10
N LEU A 17 5.75 -9.01 -4.55
CA LEU A 17 4.97 -9.16 -3.33
C LEU A 17 3.79 -10.10 -3.53
N ARG A 18 3.08 -9.93 -4.65
CA ARG A 18 1.93 -10.75 -4.96
C ARG A 18 2.28 -12.23 -5.02
N LYS A 19 3.43 -12.56 -5.59
CA LYS A 19 3.87 -13.94 -5.78
C LYS A 19 4.63 -14.52 -4.61
N SER A 20 5.37 -13.69 -3.87
CA SER A 20 6.28 -14.16 -2.82
C SER A 20 5.60 -14.47 -1.51
N VAL A 21 4.57 -13.72 -1.18
CA VAL A 21 3.87 -13.87 0.10
C VAL A 21 2.75 -14.89 -0.05
N LYS A 22 2.68 -15.79 0.92
CA LYS A 22 1.57 -16.76 0.97
C LYS A 22 0.39 -16.13 1.67
N TRP A 23 -0.31 -15.28 0.93
CA TRP A 23 -1.40 -14.48 1.48
C TRP A 23 -2.50 -15.32 2.14
N GLU A 24 -2.82 -16.46 1.55
CA GLU A 24 -3.87 -17.34 2.07
C GLU A 24 -3.58 -17.83 3.47
N LYS A 25 -2.31 -18.02 3.81
CA LYS A 25 -1.91 -18.45 5.16
C LYS A 25 -2.22 -17.39 6.21
N HIS A 26 -2.37 -16.16 5.79
CA HIS A 26 -2.68 -15.03 6.66
C HIS A 26 -4.11 -14.55 6.50
N ASN A 27 -4.95 -15.37 5.87
CA ASN A 27 -6.34 -15.04 5.61
C ASN A 27 -6.49 -13.75 4.79
N CYS A 28 -5.59 -13.56 3.82
CA CYS A 28 -5.54 -12.38 2.96
C CYS A 28 -5.55 -12.76 1.50
N GLU A 29 -5.98 -11.83 0.65
CA GLU A 29 -5.86 -11.96 -0.79
C GLU A 29 -5.49 -10.60 -1.37
N VAL A 30 -4.69 -10.59 -2.43
CA VAL A 30 -4.36 -9.35 -3.14
C VAL A 30 -5.53 -9.04 -4.07
N ALA A 31 -6.32 -8.06 -3.70
CA ALA A 31 -7.50 -7.66 -4.47
C ALA A 31 -7.13 -6.81 -5.69
N GLY A 32 -6.02 -6.08 -5.61
CA GLY A 32 -5.56 -5.28 -6.72
C GLY A 32 -4.22 -4.62 -6.44
N THR A 33 -3.71 -3.96 -7.47
CA THR A 33 -2.47 -3.18 -7.39
C THR A 33 -2.68 -1.84 -8.06
N ALA A 34 -1.89 -0.85 -7.66
CA ALA A 34 -1.90 0.46 -8.28
C ALA A 34 -0.46 0.95 -8.42
N SER A 35 -0.21 1.80 -9.41
CA SER A 35 1.14 2.26 -9.74
C SER A 35 1.44 3.68 -9.25
N ASN A 36 0.47 4.35 -8.67
CA ASN A 36 0.68 5.68 -8.09
C ASN A 36 -0.44 6.00 -7.10
N GLY A 37 -0.31 7.13 -6.41
CA GLY A 37 -1.27 7.52 -5.38
C GLY A 37 -2.67 7.78 -5.91
N LEU A 38 -2.79 8.36 -7.10
CA LEU A 38 -4.10 8.63 -7.69
C LEU A 38 -4.84 7.34 -8.04
N GLU A 39 -4.14 6.39 -8.64
CA GLU A 39 -4.70 5.06 -8.90
C GLU A 39 -5.06 4.35 -7.59
N GLY A 40 -4.21 4.52 -6.57
CA GLY A 40 -4.49 3.96 -5.25
C GLY A 40 -5.80 4.46 -4.68
N LEU A 41 -6.06 5.76 -4.77
CA LEU A 41 -7.31 6.34 -4.32
C LEU A 41 -8.51 5.81 -5.10
N GLU A 42 -8.36 5.64 -6.41
CA GLU A 42 -9.41 5.06 -7.24
C GLU A 42 -9.70 3.62 -6.87
N GLN A 43 -8.67 2.82 -6.66
CA GLN A 43 -8.82 1.42 -6.28
C GLN A 43 -9.46 1.26 -4.91
N MET A 44 -9.20 2.18 -4.00
CA MET A 44 -9.88 2.20 -2.70
C MET A 44 -11.39 2.24 -2.86
N LYS A 45 -11.88 3.07 -3.78
CA LYS A 45 -13.32 3.21 -4.01
C LYS A 45 -13.95 1.99 -4.66
N VAL A 46 -13.18 1.30 -5.51
CA VAL A 46 -13.67 0.13 -6.24
C VAL A 46 -13.57 -1.14 -5.41
N LEU A 47 -12.45 -1.35 -4.76
CA LEU A 47 -12.13 -2.61 -4.09
C LEU A 47 -12.52 -2.65 -2.63
N HIS A 48 -12.57 -1.51 -1.96
CA HIS A 48 -12.79 -1.43 -0.50
C HIS A 48 -11.86 -2.37 0.27
N PRO A 49 -10.53 -2.23 0.09
CA PRO A 49 -9.61 -3.14 0.76
C PRO A 49 -9.56 -2.93 2.26
N ASP A 50 -9.16 -3.96 2.97
CA ASP A 50 -8.98 -3.92 4.42
C ASP A 50 -7.57 -3.49 4.79
N ILE A 51 -6.61 -3.78 3.91
CA ILE A 51 -5.19 -3.56 4.14
C ILE A 51 -4.60 -2.83 2.94
N LEU A 52 -3.85 -1.77 3.21
CA LEU A 52 -3.12 -1.03 2.19
C LEU A 52 -1.63 -1.22 2.41
N ILE A 53 -0.94 -1.73 1.40
CA ILE A 53 0.52 -1.82 1.39
C ILE A 53 1.01 -0.81 0.35
N THR A 54 1.79 0.17 0.76
CA THR A 54 2.21 1.22 -0.16
C THR A 54 3.67 1.62 0.04
N ASP A 55 4.31 2.00 -1.05
CA ASP A 55 5.60 2.68 -1.01
C ASP A 55 5.39 4.10 -0.51
N ILE A 56 6.39 4.65 0.16
CA ILE A 56 6.35 6.01 0.69
C ILE A 56 6.51 7.05 -0.42
N SER A 57 7.42 6.79 -1.34
CA SER A 57 7.79 7.76 -2.37
C SER A 57 7.36 7.29 -3.74
N MET A 58 6.45 8.01 -4.37
CA MET A 58 5.91 7.69 -5.69
C MET A 58 5.75 8.95 -6.52
N ASN A 59 5.72 8.76 -7.84
CA ASN A 59 5.41 9.84 -8.77
C ASN A 59 3.94 10.25 -8.61
N ASN A 60 3.60 11.46 -8.99
CA ASN A 60 2.27 12.06 -8.98
C ASN A 60 1.76 12.41 -7.57
N MET A 61 1.68 11.46 -6.68
CA MET A 61 1.28 11.69 -5.30
C MET A 61 2.09 10.74 -4.43
N ASP A 62 2.82 11.26 -3.46
CA ASP A 62 3.64 10.41 -2.61
C ASP A 62 2.78 9.55 -1.68
N GLY A 63 3.40 8.46 -1.18
CA GLY A 63 2.67 7.49 -0.38
C GLY A 63 2.10 8.07 0.90
N LEU A 64 2.79 9.01 1.53
CA LEU A 64 2.31 9.61 2.77
C LEU A 64 1.08 10.48 2.54
N ALA A 65 1.08 11.27 1.45
CA ALA A 65 -0.07 12.09 1.09
C ALA A 65 -1.28 11.22 0.77
N MET A 66 -1.09 10.12 0.03
CA MET A 66 -2.14 9.18 -0.28
C MET A 66 -2.69 8.54 0.99
N VAL A 67 -1.83 8.11 1.89
CA VAL A 67 -2.25 7.50 3.17
C VAL A 67 -3.08 8.47 3.99
N ALA A 68 -2.66 9.74 4.05
CA ALA A 68 -3.42 10.76 4.78
C ALA A 68 -4.84 10.90 4.21
N ALA A 69 -4.95 10.96 2.88
CA ALA A 69 -6.26 11.06 2.22
C ALA A 69 -7.11 9.82 2.48
N ILE A 70 -6.52 8.63 2.41
CA ILE A 70 -7.23 7.38 2.63
C ILE A 70 -7.71 7.26 4.07
N ARG A 71 -6.88 7.59 5.04
CA ARG A 71 -7.25 7.50 6.45
C ARG A 71 -8.39 8.46 6.80
N SER A 72 -8.48 9.57 6.10
CA SER A 72 -9.58 10.52 6.29
C SER A 72 -10.93 9.91 5.91
N GLU A 73 -10.98 9.12 4.84
CA GLU A 73 -12.21 8.49 4.36
C GLU A 73 -12.42 7.07 4.92
N TYR A 74 -11.33 6.36 5.21
CA TYR A 74 -11.37 4.96 5.65
C TYR A 74 -10.57 4.81 6.95
N PRO A 75 -11.10 5.28 8.06
CA PRO A 75 -10.32 5.33 9.32
C PRO A 75 -9.92 3.97 9.88
N ASP A 76 -10.60 2.91 9.48
CA ASP A 76 -10.31 1.57 9.99
C ASP A 76 -9.32 0.77 9.15
N ILE A 77 -8.80 1.34 8.08
CA ILE A 77 -7.89 0.62 7.19
C ILE A 77 -6.53 0.41 7.88
N GLU A 78 -5.98 -0.78 7.71
CA GLU A 78 -4.62 -1.08 8.16
C GLU A 78 -3.64 -0.67 7.07
N VAL A 79 -2.59 0.05 7.44
CA VAL A 79 -1.60 0.54 6.49
C VAL A 79 -0.23 -0.04 6.81
N CYS A 80 0.40 -0.61 5.79
CA CYS A 80 1.75 -1.13 5.86
C CYS A 80 2.61 -0.35 4.86
N LEU A 81 3.65 0.31 5.35
CA LEU A 81 4.55 1.08 4.50
C LEU A 81 5.69 0.20 4.01
N LEU A 82 5.85 0.15 2.69
CA LEU A 82 6.98 -0.51 2.08
C LEU A 82 8.17 0.44 2.06
N THR A 83 9.31 -0.08 2.44
CA THR A 83 10.53 0.70 2.40
C THR A 83 11.46 0.09 1.37
N GLY A 84 11.66 0.80 0.27
CA GLY A 84 12.75 0.51 -0.60
C GLY A 84 14.05 0.87 0.12
N TYR A 85 15.16 0.49 -0.46
CA TYR A 85 16.46 0.74 0.13
C TYR A 85 16.66 2.21 0.54
N ARG A 86 16.14 3.13 -0.28
CA ARG A 86 16.26 4.57 -0.02
C ARG A 86 15.32 5.08 1.06
N ASN A 87 14.24 4.38 1.29
CA ASN A 87 13.16 4.84 2.16
C ASN A 87 13.19 4.20 3.54
N PHE A 88 14.18 3.34 3.78
CA PHE A 88 14.29 2.62 5.04
C PHE A 88 14.36 3.56 6.25
N GLU A 89 15.17 4.61 6.15
CA GLU A 89 15.30 5.59 7.23
C GLU A 89 14.00 6.36 7.48
N TYR A 90 13.29 6.71 6.40
CA TYR A 90 12.00 7.38 6.51
C TYR A 90 10.99 6.52 7.25
N ALA A 91 10.93 5.26 6.89
CA ALA A 91 9.98 4.35 7.51
C ALA A 91 10.31 4.10 8.97
N GLN A 92 11.58 4.01 9.31
CA GLN A 92 11.99 3.90 10.71
C GLN A 92 11.55 5.10 11.51
N ARG A 93 11.73 6.30 10.99
CA ARG A 93 11.30 7.51 11.65
C ARG A 93 9.78 7.58 11.79
N ALA A 94 9.06 7.19 10.75
CA ALA A 94 7.60 7.20 10.77
C ALA A 94 7.04 6.20 11.77
N SER A 95 7.64 5.03 11.88
CA SER A 95 7.17 4.00 12.82
C SER A 95 7.57 4.26 14.27
N LEU A 96 8.61 5.05 14.48
CA LEU A 96 9.05 5.44 15.82
C LEU A 96 8.34 6.70 16.32
N GLY A 97 7.77 7.43 15.40
CA GLY A 97 7.00 8.62 15.71
C GLY A 97 5.57 8.28 16.04
#